data_dd6c0f70ad4371a420a27b291cd43287
#
_entry.id   dd6c0f70ad4371a420a27b291cd43287
#
_cell.length_a   1.000
_cell.length_b   1.000
_cell.length_c   1.000
_cell.angle_alpha   90.00
_cell.angle_beta   90.00
_cell.angle_gamma   90.00
#
_symmetry.space_group_name_H-M   'P 1'
#
loop_
_entity.id
_entity.type
_entity.pdbx_description
1 polymer ?
#
loop_
_entity_poly.entity_id
_entity_poly.type
_entity_poly.pdbx_seq_one_letter_code
_entity_poly.pdbx_strand_id
1 'polypeptide(L)'
;MIIGVDVSKDTLVHCTRDGHPSSVENSAKGVKRLLCGLPAGTRLAMEATGRFHKLLANTAHSMGLTVIVFNPKDVNRYAKSISPRAATDPIAARIIAEFASVRDHRPYAPPPAFVDLLRNLVRTRAGLVKQRVALENQAGEHTEIADYLAQAIASIAESVGKLGKQIVAAAGCRPEYQLLIKVPGFGPLISAYMLAMLASGEFRGSDAFVAFIGLDLRVRESGKLRGKRKLSKRGDPEARRLLYLSALVASQQPGPFS
;
A
#
# COMPACT_ATOMS: atom_id res chain seq x y z
N MET A 1 7.38 -27.05 -1.36
CA MET A 1 8.28 -26.37 -0.41
C MET A 1 7.82 -24.91 -0.23
N ILE A 2 7.99 -24.32 0.95
CA ILE A 2 7.71 -22.90 1.20
C ILE A 2 9.01 -22.21 1.63
N ILE A 3 9.32 -21.08 0.99
CA ILE A 3 10.45 -20.24 1.35
C ILE A 3 9.89 -18.91 1.84
N GLY A 4 10.26 -18.52 3.05
CA GLY A 4 10.01 -17.20 3.58
C GLY A 4 11.15 -16.26 3.24
N VAL A 5 10.83 -15.04 2.86
CA VAL A 5 11.80 -14.00 2.54
C VAL A 5 11.52 -12.75 3.35
N ASP A 6 12.47 -12.37 4.16
CA ASP A 6 12.50 -11.04 4.76
C ASP A 6 13.14 -10.07 3.76
N VAL A 7 12.41 -8.97 3.47
CA VAL A 7 12.76 -8.04 2.40
C VAL A 7 13.18 -6.71 2.99
N SER A 8 14.43 -6.35 2.78
CA SER A 8 14.94 -5.00 3.04
C SER A 8 15.19 -4.21 1.74
N LYS A 9 15.67 -3.00 1.87
CA LYS A 9 16.05 -2.16 0.72
C LYS A 9 17.17 -2.82 -0.09
N ASP A 10 18.18 -3.33 0.58
CA ASP A 10 19.44 -3.74 -0.04
C ASP A 10 19.63 -5.27 -0.04
N THR A 11 18.92 -6.00 0.82
CA THR A 11 19.08 -7.44 1.01
C THR A 11 17.74 -8.19 1.08
N LEU A 12 17.79 -9.45 0.65
CA LEU A 12 16.73 -10.46 0.79
C LEU A 12 17.31 -11.60 1.62
N VAL A 13 16.81 -11.77 2.84
CA VAL A 13 17.15 -12.91 3.69
C VAL A 13 16.07 -13.97 3.51
N HIS A 14 16.46 -15.18 3.13
CA HIS A 14 15.52 -16.24 2.81
C HIS A 14 15.86 -17.55 3.50
N CYS A 15 14.86 -18.31 3.90
CA CYS A 15 14.99 -19.67 4.39
C CYS A 15 13.68 -20.46 4.26
N THR A 16 13.78 -21.78 4.33
CA THR A 16 12.63 -22.65 4.64
C THR A 16 12.38 -22.64 6.15
N ARG A 17 11.24 -23.22 6.59
CA ARG A 17 10.89 -23.32 8.02
C ARG A 17 12.02 -23.96 8.84
N ASP A 18 12.59 -25.06 8.34
CA ASP A 18 13.58 -25.87 9.05
C ASP A 18 15.00 -25.73 8.48
N GLY A 19 15.20 -24.79 7.54
CA GLY A 19 16.46 -24.58 6.86
C GLY A 19 17.36 -23.53 7.50
N HIS A 20 18.58 -23.45 6.97
CA HIS A 20 19.50 -22.37 7.33
C HIS A 20 19.20 -21.10 6.51
N PRO A 21 19.22 -19.93 7.12
CA PRO A 21 19.01 -18.67 6.41
C PRO A 21 20.19 -18.38 5.48
N SER A 22 19.87 -17.87 4.30
CA SER A 22 20.83 -17.36 3.32
C SER A 22 20.40 -15.99 2.87
N SER A 23 21.30 -15.19 2.33
CA SER A 23 21.02 -13.85 1.88
C SER A 23 21.53 -13.58 0.46
N VAL A 24 20.80 -12.73 -0.25
CA VAL A 24 21.19 -12.18 -1.55
C VAL A 24 20.89 -10.69 -1.59
N GLU A 25 21.51 -9.96 -2.50
CA GLU A 25 21.19 -8.56 -2.74
C GLU A 25 19.75 -8.41 -3.29
N ASN A 26 19.04 -7.38 -2.89
CA ASN A 26 17.76 -7.00 -3.47
C ASN A 26 17.97 -6.24 -4.80
N SER A 27 18.56 -6.92 -5.76
CA SER A 27 18.88 -6.47 -7.11
C SER A 27 18.36 -7.46 -8.14
N ALA A 28 18.23 -7.06 -9.40
CA ALA A 28 17.80 -7.98 -10.47
C ALA A 28 18.69 -9.24 -10.55
N LYS A 29 20.00 -9.09 -10.33
CA LYS A 29 20.97 -10.21 -10.31
C LYS A 29 20.77 -11.11 -9.11
N GLY A 30 20.60 -10.53 -7.90
CA GLY A 30 20.38 -11.29 -6.68
C GLY A 30 19.04 -12.04 -6.68
N VAL A 31 17.96 -11.37 -7.14
CA VAL A 31 16.65 -12.00 -7.31
C VAL A 31 16.73 -13.18 -8.29
N LYS A 32 17.35 -12.99 -9.46
CA LYS A 32 17.51 -14.08 -10.43
C LYS A 32 18.31 -15.25 -9.84
N ARG A 33 19.40 -14.99 -9.10
CA ARG A 33 20.19 -16.04 -8.43
C ARG A 33 19.35 -16.81 -7.41
N LEU A 34 18.55 -16.12 -6.61
CA LEU A 34 17.63 -16.76 -5.66
C LEU A 34 16.63 -17.67 -6.38
N LEU A 35 15.95 -17.15 -7.40
CA LEU A 35 14.84 -17.84 -8.04
C LEU A 35 15.28 -19.02 -8.91
N CYS A 36 16.41 -18.92 -9.61
CA CYS A 36 16.93 -20.02 -10.45
C CYS A 36 17.37 -21.24 -9.64
N GLY A 37 17.64 -21.11 -8.35
CA GLY A 37 18.00 -22.22 -7.46
C GLY A 37 16.81 -22.94 -6.83
N LEU A 38 15.57 -22.51 -7.12
CA LEU A 38 14.38 -23.07 -6.46
C LEU A 38 13.80 -24.26 -7.20
N PRO A 39 13.42 -25.34 -6.49
CA PRO A 39 12.70 -26.46 -7.07
C PRO A 39 11.32 -26.05 -7.62
N ALA A 40 10.85 -26.80 -8.64
CA ALA A 40 9.50 -26.64 -9.17
C ALA A 40 8.44 -26.79 -8.07
N GLY A 41 7.37 -26.01 -8.16
CA GLY A 41 6.29 -25.99 -7.15
C GLY A 41 6.63 -25.30 -5.83
N THR A 42 7.78 -24.62 -5.75
CA THR A 42 8.13 -23.78 -4.59
C THR A 42 7.15 -22.63 -4.46
N ARG A 43 6.64 -22.41 -3.24
CA ARG A 43 5.87 -21.21 -2.87
C ARG A 43 6.80 -20.21 -2.19
N LEU A 44 6.77 -18.97 -2.65
CA LEU A 44 7.58 -17.89 -2.11
C LEU A 44 6.71 -16.96 -1.28
N ALA A 45 7.02 -16.81 0.00
CA ALA A 45 6.27 -15.99 0.93
C ALA A 45 7.12 -14.81 1.41
N MET A 46 6.54 -13.61 1.44
CA MET A 46 7.21 -12.39 1.91
C MET A 46 6.23 -11.41 2.51
N GLU A 47 6.71 -10.42 3.25
CA GLU A 47 5.85 -9.32 3.67
C GLU A 47 5.97 -8.10 2.74
N ALA A 48 4.89 -7.31 2.68
CA ALA A 48 4.81 -6.11 1.87
C ALA A 48 5.62 -4.96 2.48
N THR A 49 6.93 -4.94 2.26
CA THR A 49 7.85 -3.90 2.75
C THR A 49 7.97 -2.78 1.73
N GLY A 50 7.09 -1.77 1.84
CA GLY A 50 7.06 -0.63 0.93
C GLY A 50 7.05 -1.04 -0.54
N ARG A 51 8.03 -0.54 -1.33
CA ARG A 51 8.23 -0.92 -2.74
C ARG A 51 9.23 -2.07 -2.94
N PHE A 52 9.98 -2.42 -1.89
CA PHE A 52 11.17 -3.26 -2.03
C PHE A 52 10.85 -4.72 -2.34
N HIS A 53 9.67 -5.24 -1.91
CA HIS A 53 9.22 -6.59 -2.22
C HIS A 53 8.79 -6.77 -3.69
N LYS A 54 8.46 -5.69 -4.43
CA LYS A 54 7.87 -5.77 -5.76
C LYS A 54 8.79 -6.41 -6.80
N LEU A 55 10.09 -6.12 -6.75
CA LEU A 55 11.06 -6.72 -7.68
C LEU A 55 11.03 -8.24 -7.57
N LEU A 56 11.17 -8.77 -6.36
CA LEU A 56 11.14 -10.20 -6.11
C LEU A 56 9.78 -10.81 -6.47
N ALA A 57 8.68 -10.21 -5.98
CA ALA A 57 7.34 -10.73 -6.18
C ALA A 57 6.95 -10.79 -7.67
N ASN A 58 7.22 -9.73 -8.43
CA ASN A 58 6.90 -9.67 -9.86
C ASN A 58 7.75 -10.62 -10.68
N THR A 59 9.06 -10.72 -10.39
CA THR A 59 9.96 -11.64 -11.10
C THR A 59 9.58 -13.09 -10.80
N ALA A 60 9.33 -13.44 -9.54
CA ALA A 60 8.89 -14.79 -9.18
C ALA A 60 7.55 -15.16 -9.84
N HIS A 61 6.59 -14.23 -9.85
CA HIS A 61 5.30 -14.43 -10.53
C HIS A 61 5.48 -14.64 -12.05
N SER A 62 6.33 -13.83 -12.71
CA SER A 62 6.60 -13.97 -14.16
C SER A 62 7.32 -15.28 -14.51
N MET A 63 8.01 -15.90 -13.56
CA MET A 63 8.62 -17.23 -13.69
C MET A 63 7.65 -18.38 -13.36
N GLY A 64 6.36 -18.08 -13.08
CA GLY A 64 5.34 -19.09 -12.78
C GLY A 64 5.36 -19.62 -11.35
N LEU A 65 6.12 -19.00 -10.43
CA LEU A 65 6.13 -19.39 -9.03
C LEU A 65 4.88 -18.88 -8.30
N THR A 66 4.39 -19.65 -7.35
CA THR A 66 3.34 -19.20 -6.44
C THR A 66 3.93 -18.23 -5.42
N VAL A 67 3.54 -16.97 -5.49
CA VAL A 67 4.00 -15.92 -4.59
C VAL A 67 2.90 -15.55 -3.59
N ILE A 68 3.28 -15.35 -2.34
CA ILE A 68 2.39 -14.93 -1.25
C ILE A 68 2.97 -13.66 -0.64
N VAL A 69 2.20 -12.57 -0.65
CA VAL A 69 2.61 -11.28 -0.05
C VAL A 69 1.71 -10.96 1.13
N PHE A 70 2.28 -10.94 2.31
CA PHE A 70 1.58 -10.69 3.56
C PHE A 70 1.51 -9.22 3.94
N ASN A 71 0.47 -8.88 4.70
CA ASN A 71 0.45 -7.62 5.42
C ASN A 71 1.44 -7.69 6.60
N PRO A 72 2.38 -6.73 6.75
CA PRO A 72 3.35 -6.70 7.83
C PRO A 72 2.75 -6.81 9.24
N LYS A 73 1.56 -6.24 9.43
CA LYS A 73 0.85 -6.33 10.72
C LYS A 73 0.44 -7.75 11.09
N ASP A 74 0.17 -8.61 10.10
CA ASP A 74 -0.25 -9.99 10.35
C ASP A 74 0.96 -10.86 10.68
N VAL A 75 2.05 -10.71 9.92
CA VAL A 75 3.34 -11.37 10.22
C VAL A 75 3.82 -10.99 11.63
N ASN A 76 3.80 -9.70 11.96
CA ASN A 76 4.23 -9.20 13.27
C ASN A 76 3.37 -9.75 14.43
N ARG A 77 2.05 -9.90 14.24
CA ARG A 77 1.16 -10.51 15.24
C ARG A 77 1.48 -11.99 15.44
N TYR A 78 1.71 -12.70 14.34
CA TYR A 78 2.08 -14.09 14.38
C TYR A 78 3.45 -14.28 15.05
N ALA A 79 4.44 -13.47 14.69
CA ALA A 79 5.76 -13.45 15.34
C ALA A 79 5.66 -13.27 16.86
N LYS A 80 4.86 -12.32 17.33
CA LYS A 80 4.64 -12.07 18.76
C LYS A 80 3.92 -13.22 19.48
N SER A 81 3.15 -14.03 18.79
CA SER A 81 2.48 -15.19 19.38
C SER A 81 3.41 -16.38 19.59
N ILE A 82 4.49 -16.49 18.78
CA ILE A 82 5.42 -17.60 18.83
C ILE A 82 6.66 -17.25 19.66
N SER A 83 7.23 -16.07 19.44
CA SER A 83 8.48 -15.63 20.09
C SER A 83 8.45 -14.13 20.40
N PRO A 84 8.06 -13.73 21.62
CA PRO A 84 7.96 -12.31 21.99
C PRO A 84 9.29 -11.55 22.02
N ARG A 85 10.44 -12.25 22.02
CA ARG A 85 11.76 -11.68 22.35
C ARG A 85 12.79 -11.66 21.21
N ALA A 86 12.51 -12.25 20.06
CA ALA A 86 13.51 -12.39 18.99
C ALA A 86 13.05 -11.70 17.70
N ALA A 87 13.77 -10.67 17.29
CA ALA A 87 13.55 -9.93 16.04
C ALA A 87 14.91 -9.76 15.33
N THR A 88 15.31 -10.78 14.55
CA THR A 88 16.45 -10.70 13.64
C THR A 88 16.00 -11.15 12.25
N ASP A 89 16.62 -10.65 11.19
CA ASP A 89 16.24 -10.95 9.79
C ASP A 89 16.15 -12.47 9.48
N PRO A 90 17.07 -13.33 9.95
CA PRO A 90 16.96 -14.77 9.80
C PRO A 90 15.73 -15.38 10.47
N ILE A 91 15.36 -14.86 11.65
CA ILE A 91 14.17 -15.30 12.38
C ILE A 91 12.92 -14.79 11.66
N ALA A 92 12.93 -13.57 11.12
CA ALA A 92 11.84 -13.00 10.36
C ALA A 92 11.51 -13.85 9.11
N ALA A 93 12.52 -14.23 8.32
CA ALA A 93 12.35 -15.09 7.15
C ALA A 93 11.74 -16.46 7.52
N ARG A 94 12.18 -17.07 8.62
CA ARG A 94 11.63 -18.35 9.11
C ARG A 94 10.17 -18.20 9.56
N ILE A 95 9.85 -17.15 10.31
CA ILE A 95 8.48 -16.85 10.74
C ILE A 95 7.54 -16.65 9.55
N ILE A 96 8.01 -15.97 8.48
CA ILE A 96 7.24 -15.78 7.25
C ILE A 96 6.96 -17.14 6.58
N ALA A 97 7.95 -18.05 6.49
CA ALA A 97 7.77 -19.37 5.95
C ALA A 97 6.76 -20.19 6.77
N GLU A 98 6.86 -20.14 8.10
CA GLU A 98 5.96 -20.83 9.00
C GLU A 98 4.55 -20.27 8.92
N PHE A 99 4.37 -18.96 8.92
CA PHE A 99 3.08 -18.30 8.77
C PHE A 99 2.39 -18.69 7.45
N ALA A 100 3.17 -18.81 6.37
CA ALA A 100 2.66 -19.28 5.08
C ALA A 100 2.27 -20.76 5.07
N SER A 101 2.78 -21.57 6.00
CA SER A 101 2.42 -22.99 6.09
C SER A 101 1.13 -23.26 6.86
N VAL A 102 0.77 -22.38 7.82
CA VAL A 102 -0.37 -22.58 8.73
C VAL A 102 -1.64 -21.84 8.31
N ARG A 103 -1.59 -21.05 7.24
CA ARG A 103 -2.74 -20.30 6.74
C ARG A 103 -2.88 -20.42 5.24
N ASP A 104 -4.14 -20.53 4.78
CA ASP A 104 -4.46 -20.34 3.36
C ASP A 104 -4.33 -18.88 2.97
N HIS A 105 -3.66 -18.64 1.87
CA HIS A 105 -3.41 -17.31 1.34
C HIS A 105 -3.72 -17.26 -0.15
N ARG A 106 -4.30 -16.12 -0.55
CA ARG A 106 -4.47 -15.86 -1.97
C ARG A 106 -3.09 -15.62 -2.61
N PRO A 107 -2.80 -16.30 -3.73
CA PRO A 107 -1.59 -16.03 -4.51
C PRO A 107 -1.53 -14.56 -4.94
N TYR A 108 -0.33 -14.01 -4.89
CA TYR A 108 -0.06 -12.66 -5.39
C TYR A 108 -0.18 -12.63 -6.91
N ALA A 109 -0.90 -11.66 -7.41
CA ALA A 109 -0.87 -11.27 -8.81
C ALA A 109 -0.41 -9.80 -8.88
N PRO A 110 0.54 -9.45 -9.74
CA PRO A 110 0.95 -8.06 -9.89
C PRO A 110 -0.24 -7.23 -10.41
N PRO A 111 -0.53 -6.09 -9.77
CA PRO A 111 -1.59 -5.22 -10.28
C PRO A 111 -1.19 -4.66 -11.65
N PRO A 112 -2.16 -4.26 -12.48
CA PRO A 112 -1.88 -3.58 -13.74
C PRO A 112 -0.96 -2.37 -13.55
N ALA A 113 -0.05 -2.11 -14.51
CA ALA A 113 0.97 -1.08 -14.39
C ALA A 113 0.42 0.33 -14.07
N PHE A 114 -0.78 0.66 -14.56
CA PHE A 114 -1.41 1.94 -14.29
C PHE A 114 -1.77 2.14 -12.81
N VAL A 115 -1.97 1.08 -12.05
CA VAL A 115 -2.30 1.14 -10.61
C VAL A 115 -1.17 1.80 -9.84
N ASP A 116 0.05 1.34 -10.06
CA ASP A 116 1.22 1.93 -9.40
C ASP A 116 1.47 3.36 -9.87
N LEU A 117 1.29 3.62 -11.17
CA LEU A 117 1.41 4.96 -11.74
C LEU A 117 0.44 5.93 -11.05
N LEU A 118 -0.85 5.64 -11.03
CA LEU A 118 -1.86 6.50 -10.41
C LEU A 118 -1.62 6.69 -8.90
N ARG A 119 -1.28 5.61 -8.18
CA ARG A 119 -0.96 5.70 -6.74
C ARG A 119 0.23 6.62 -6.48
N ASN A 120 1.28 6.50 -7.29
CA ASN A 120 2.48 7.33 -7.15
C ASN A 120 2.19 8.79 -7.49
N LEU A 121 1.49 9.07 -8.60
CA LEU A 121 1.14 10.43 -9.00
C LEU A 121 0.30 11.13 -7.92
N VAL A 122 -0.75 10.47 -7.42
CA VAL A 122 -1.64 11.06 -6.38
C VAL A 122 -0.89 11.30 -5.09
N ARG A 123 -0.08 10.34 -4.62
CA ARG A 123 0.70 10.48 -3.38
C ARG A 123 1.78 11.55 -3.49
N THR A 124 2.47 11.63 -4.63
CA THR A 124 3.47 12.69 -4.88
C THR A 124 2.80 14.05 -4.86
N ARG A 125 1.65 14.19 -5.56
CA ARG A 125 0.88 15.43 -5.54
C ARG A 125 0.44 15.81 -4.13
N ALA A 126 -0.06 14.86 -3.33
CA ALA A 126 -0.46 15.11 -1.94
C ALA A 126 0.72 15.56 -1.06
N GLY A 127 1.89 14.95 -1.24
CA GLY A 127 3.13 15.36 -0.58
C GLY A 127 3.54 16.79 -0.92
N LEU A 128 3.51 17.17 -2.20
CA LEU A 128 3.81 18.54 -2.65
C LEU A 128 2.79 19.56 -2.13
N VAL A 129 1.49 19.24 -2.12
CA VAL A 129 0.47 20.10 -1.52
C VAL A 129 0.76 20.34 -0.04
N LYS A 130 1.13 19.30 0.71
CA LYS A 130 1.51 19.42 2.12
C LYS A 130 2.72 20.33 2.32
N GLN A 131 3.75 20.19 1.48
CA GLN A 131 4.95 21.05 1.52
C GLN A 131 4.60 22.51 1.20
N ARG A 132 3.78 22.73 0.15
CA ARG A 132 3.34 24.07 -0.22
C ARG A 132 2.62 24.76 0.95
N VAL A 133 1.63 24.08 1.55
CA VAL A 133 0.88 24.62 2.70
C VAL A 133 1.81 24.95 3.87
N ALA A 134 2.83 24.12 4.14
CA ALA A 134 3.79 24.40 5.20
C ALA A 134 4.62 25.66 4.92
N LEU A 135 5.06 25.86 3.67
CA LEU A 135 5.79 27.08 3.26
C LEU A 135 4.88 28.32 3.25
N GLU A 136 3.62 28.19 2.80
CA GLU A 136 2.63 29.26 2.84
C GLU A 136 2.35 29.72 4.29
N ASN A 137 2.21 28.78 5.23
CA ASN A 137 2.05 29.10 6.66
C ASN A 137 3.29 29.81 7.22
N GLN A 138 4.49 29.29 6.91
CA GLN A 138 5.75 29.90 7.35
C GLN A 138 5.91 31.33 6.80
N ALA A 139 5.57 31.56 5.53
CA ALA A 139 5.59 32.88 4.92
C ALA A 139 4.56 33.84 5.55
N GLY A 140 3.42 33.32 6.01
CA GLY A 140 2.39 34.09 6.70
C GLY A 140 2.75 34.44 8.14
N GLU A 141 3.49 33.55 8.84
CA GLU A 141 3.98 33.81 10.21
C GLU A 141 5.19 34.74 10.25
N HIS A 142 6.02 34.73 9.20
CA HIS A 142 7.28 35.50 9.10
C HIS A 142 7.34 36.27 7.78
N THR A 143 6.75 37.45 7.77
CA THR A 143 6.64 38.27 6.54
C THR A 143 7.99 38.68 5.96
N GLU A 144 9.03 38.81 6.81
CA GLU A 144 10.39 39.15 6.42
C GLU A 144 11.08 38.09 5.54
N ILE A 145 10.60 36.86 5.55
CA ILE A 145 11.12 35.77 4.70
C ILE A 145 10.18 35.37 3.56
N ALA A 146 9.01 36.01 3.46
CA ALA A 146 7.97 35.65 2.49
C ALA A 146 8.50 35.68 1.04
N ASP A 147 9.28 36.69 0.68
CA ASP A 147 9.87 36.82 -0.66
C ASP A 147 10.84 35.66 -1.02
N TYR A 148 11.61 35.20 -0.04
CA TYR A 148 12.52 34.06 -0.24
C TYR A 148 11.76 32.74 -0.50
N LEU A 149 10.55 32.60 0.04
CA LEU A 149 9.71 31.41 -0.11
C LEU A 149 8.82 31.47 -1.36
N ALA A 150 8.54 32.64 -1.89
CA ALA A 150 7.57 32.85 -2.97
C ALA A 150 7.88 32.01 -4.21
N GLN A 151 9.16 31.94 -4.64
CA GLN A 151 9.57 31.16 -5.81
C GLN A 151 9.39 29.65 -5.59
N ALA A 152 9.72 29.16 -4.41
CA ALA A 152 9.54 27.74 -4.06
C ALA A 152 8.05 27.36 -4.04
N ILE A 153 7.21 28.19 -3.44
CA ILE A 153 5.75 28.02 -3.39
C ILE A 153 5.17 27.98 -4.82
N ALA A 154 5.57 28.91 -5.69
CA ALA A 154 5.11 28.97 -7.08
C ALA A 154 5.54 27.72 -7.87
N SER A 155 6.79 27.27 -7.75
CA SER A 155 7.31 26.07 -8.41
C SER A 155 6.57 24.80 -7.97
N ILE A 156 6.29 24.68 -6.67
CA ILE A 156 5.50 23.56 -6.14
C ILE A 156 4.06 23.62 -6.68
N ALA A 157 3.44 24.80 -6.72
CA ALA A 157 2.08 24.98 -7.25
C ALA A 157 1.99 24.55 -8.72
N GLU A 158 2.96 24.93 -9.55
CA GLU A 158 3.06 24.51 -10.94
C GLU A 158 3.18 22.96 -11.06
N SER A 159 4.05 22.35 -10.26
CA SER A 159 4.23 20.90 -10.23
C SER A 159 2.96 20.15 -9.80
N VAL A 160 2.23 20.69 -8.82
CA VAL A 160 0.92 20.17 -8.37
C VAL A 160 -0.11 20.24 -9.50
N GLY A 161 -0.11 21.33 -10.28
CA GLY A 161 -0.97 21.47 -11.47
C GLY A 161 -0.64 20.47 -12.57
N LYS A 162 0.65 20.31 -12.90
CA LYS A 162 1.14 19.32 -13.91
C LYS A 162 0.76 17.89 -13.51
N LEU A 163 0.98 17.54 -12.25
CA LEU A 163 0.59 16.21 -11.71
C LEU A 163 -0.93 15.99 -11.78
N GLY A 164 -1.73 17.02 -11.49
CA GLY A 164 -3.19 16.95 -11.63
C GLY A 164 -3.62 16.59 -13.05
N LYS A 165 -3.05 17.26 -14.06
CA LYS A 165 -3.30 16.98 -15.48
C LYS A 165 -2.87 15.55 -15.87
N GLN A 166 -1.71 15.10 -15.42
CA GLN A 166 -1.22 13.75 -15.65
C GLN A 166 -2.13 12.67 -15.05
N ILE A 167 -2.63 12.88 -13.82
CA ILE A 167 -3.55 11.96 -13.14
C ILE A 167 -4.83 11.78 -13.98
N VAL A 168 -5.42 12.90 -14.41
CA VAL A 168 -6.63 12.85 -15.26
C VAL A 168 -6.35 12.16 -16.60
N ALA A 169 -5.24 12.46 -17.25
CA ALA A 169 -4.86 11.82 -18.51
C ALA A 169 -4.66 10.31 -18.37
N ALA A 170 -3.97 9.87 -17.29
CA ALA A 170 -3.71 8.45 -17.04
C ALA A 170 -4.96 7.65 -16.63
N ALA A 171 -5.95 8.29 -16.00
CA ALA A 171 -7.19 7.65 -15.59
C ALA A 171 -8.33 7.79 -16.60
N GLY A 172 -8.39 8.90 -17.34
CA GLY A 172 -9.54 9.36 -18.11
C GLY A 172 -10.00 8.44 -19.25
N CYS A 173 -9.09 7.66 -19.83
CA CYS A 173 -9.41 6.69 -20.89
C CYS A 173 -10.11 5.41 -20.37
N ARG A 174 -10.33 5.28 -19.06
CA ARG A 174 -10.88 4.06 -18.46
C ARG A 174 -12.37 4.22 -18.15
N PRO A 175 -13.23 3.27 -18.56
CA PRO A 175 -14.66 3.36 -18.34
C PRO A 175 -15.02 3.41 -16.84
N GLU A 176 -14.29 2.69 -16.00
CA GLU A 176 -14.49 2.67 -14.54
C GLU A 176 -14.24 4.05 -13.91
N TYR A 177 -13.27 4.82 -14.44
CA TYR A 177 -13.04 6.20 -13.99
C TYR A 177 -14.25 7.09 -14.30
N GLN A 178 -14.86 6.91 -15.47
CA GLN A 178 -16.04 7.66 -15.87
C GLN A 178 -17.28 7.35 -15.03
N LEU A 179 -17.33 6.18 -14.42
CA LEU A 179 -18.36 5.83 -13.43
C LEU A 179 -18.05 6.46 -12.08
N LEU A 180 -16.81 6.38 -11.62
CA LEU A 180 -16.39 6.90 -10.32
C LEU A 180 -16.55 8.42 -10.22
N ILE A 181 -16.28 9.18 -11.28
CA ILE A 181 -16.39 10.64 -11.26
C ILE A 181 -17.85 11.13 -11.13
N LYS A 182 -18.83 10.26 -11.39
CA LYS A 182 -20.26 10.56 -11.20
C LYS A 182 -20.73 10.38 -9.76
N VAL A 183 -19.91 9.77 -8.90
CA VAL A 183 -20.26 9.59 -7.49
C VAL A 183 -20.23 10.94 -6.77
N PRO A 184 -21.31 11.33 -6.06
CA PRO A 184 -21.33 12.59 -5.31
C PRO A 184 -20.12 12.73 -4.38
N GLY A 185 -19.46 13.89 -4.43
CA GLY A 185 -18.24 14.15 -3.67
C GLY A 185 -16.94 13.60 -4.29
N PHE A 186 -17.00 12.80 -5.36
CA PHE A 186 -15.82 12.30 -6.04
C PHE A 186 -15.36 13.30 -7.12
N GLY A 187 -14.23 13.94 -6.88
CA GLY A 187 -13.52 14.72 -7.89
C GLY A 187 -12.49 13.87 -8.64
N PRO A 188 -11.77 14.47 -9.61
CA PRO A 188 -10.83 13.74 -10.47
C PRO A 188 -9.75 12.95 -9.72
N LEU A 189 -9.22 13.49 -8.64
CA LEU A 189 -8.13 12.86 -7.87
C LEU A 189 -8.58 11.63 -7.12
N ILE A 190 -9.73 11.72 -6.42
CA ILE A 190 -10.24 10.56 -5.69
C ILE A 190 -10.71 9.49 -6.66
N SER A 191 -11.38 9.85 -7.76
CA SER A 191 -11.81 8.89 -8.78
C SER A 191 -10.62 8.11 -9.36
N ALA A 192 -9.52 8.79 -9.67
CA ALA A 192 -8.29 8.13 -10.13
C ALA A 192 -7.66 7.24 -9.06
N TYR A 193 -7.67 7.67 -7.80
CA TYR A 193 -7.11 6.87 -6.72
C TYR A 193 -7.97 5.65 -6.40
N MET A 194 -9.31 5.81 -6.38
CA MET A 194 -10.24 4.70 -6.16
C MET A 194 -10.20 3.69 -7.32
N LEU A 195 -10.04 4.15 -8.55
CA LEU A 195 -9.78 3.29 -9.70
C LEU A 195 -8.54 2.40 -9.44
N ALA A 196 -7.44 3.00 -8.99
CA ALA A 196 -6.23 2.25 -8.67
C ALA A 196 -6.43 1.28 -7.49
N MET A 197 -7.23 1.64 -6.49
CA MET A 197 -7.55 0.76 -5.35
C MET A 197 -8.41 -0.43 -5.79
N LEU A 198 -9.45 -0.20 -6.59
CA LEU A 198 -10.31 -1.26 -7.12
C LEU A 198 -9.55 -2.22 -8.03
N ALA A 199 -8.66 -1.70 -8.88
CA ALA A 199 -7.84 -2.53 -9.77
C ALA A 199 -6.65 -3.22 -9.08
N SER A 200 -6.42 -2.96 -7.77
CA SER A 200 -5.34 -3.63 -7.00
C SER A 200 -5.66 -5.07 -6.62
N GLY A 201 -6.88 -5.55 -6.85
CA GLY A 201 -7.27 -6.91 -6.55
C GLY A 201 -8.72 -7.19 -6.93
N GLU A 202 -9.13 -8.44 -6.82
CA GLU A 202 -10.54 -8.84 -6.96
C GLU A 202 -11.20 -8.82 -5.59
N PHE A 203 -12.35 -8.24 -5.50
CA PHE A 203 -13.12 -8.15 -4.26
C PHE A 203 -14.42 -8.95 -4.41
N ARG A 204 -14.74 -9.76 -3.39
CA ARG A 204 -15.99 -10.56 -3.35
C ARG A 204 -17.25 -9.70 -3.13
N GLY A 205 -17.07 -8.42 -2.81
CA GLY A 205 -18.14 -7.48 -2.53
C GLY A 205 -17.63 -6.21 -1.87
N SER A 206 -18.53 -5.29 -1.55
CA SER A 206 -18.24 -3.99 -0.92
C SER A 206 -17.51 -4.13 0.40
N ASP A 207 -17.91 -5.08 1.25
CA ASP A 207 -17.30 -5.28 2.58
C ASP A 207 -15.82 -5.68 2.49
N ALA A 208 -15.47 -6.51 1.48
CA ALA A 208 -14.09 -6.88 1.23
C ALA A 208 -13.25 -5.66 0.81
N PHE A 209 -13.81 -4.76 0.00
CA PHE A 209 -13.15 -3.52 -0.39
C PHE A 209 -13.03 -2.54 0.79
N VAL A 210 -14.07 -2.39 1.60
CA VAL A 210 -14.06 -1.57 2.83
C VAL A 210 -12.97 -2.06 3.80
N ALA A 211 -12.85 -3.38 3.99
CA ALA A 211 -11.78 -3.98 4.79
C ALA A 211 -10.39 -3.78 4.18
N PHE A 212 -10.26 -3.89 2.85
CA PHE A 212 -9.01 -3.63 2.13
C PHE A 212 -8.51 -2.19 2.32
N ILE A 213 -9.40 -1.22 2.30
CA ILE A 213 -9.08 0.20 2.58
C ILE A 213 -8.82 0.42 4.09
N GLY A 214 -9.32 -0.47 4.96
CA GLY A 214 -9.18 -0.37 6.41
C GLY A 214 -10.19 0.57 7.05
N LEU A 215 -11.38 0.64 6.49
CA LEU A 215 -12.56 1.32 7.04
C LEU A 215 -13.50 0.37 7.82
N ASP A 216 -13.19 -0.93 7.85
CA ASP A 216 -13.89 -1.92 8.67
C ASP A 216 -13.73 -1.63 10.17
N LEU A 217 -14.72 -2.03 10.94
CA LEU A 217 -14.73 -1.80 12.38
C LEU A 217 -13.99 -2.93 13.13
N ARG A 218 -13.11 -2.54 14.04
CA ARG A 218 -12.56 -3.44 15.06
C ARG A 218 -13.44 -3.39 16.29
N VAL A 219 -14.01 -4.53 16.63
CA VAL A 219 -14.75 -4.73 17.87
C VAL A 219 -13.85 -5.40 18.90
N ARG A 220 -13.79 -4.89 20.12
CA ARG A 220 -13.15 -5.52 21.27
C ARG A 220 -14.21 -5.67 22.35
N GLU A 221 -14.87 -6.80 22.35
CA GLU A 221 -15.88 -7.14 23.36
C GLU A 221 -15.49 -8.49 23.96
N SER A 222 -15.45 -8.58 25.29
CA SER A 222 -15.27 -9.84 26.01
C SER A 222 -16.09 -9.80 27.29
N GLY A 223 -17.04 -10.71 27.41
CA GLY A 223 -17.93 -10.78 28.57
C GLY A 223 -18.67 -9.47 28.85
N LYS A 224 -18.46 -8.88 30.02
CA LYS A 224 -19.10 -7.60 30.42
C LYS A 224 -18.39 -6.37 29.85
N LEU A 225 -17.23 -6.51 29.19
CA LEU A 225 -16.45 -5.39 28.65
C LEU A 225 -16.98 -5.01 27.26
N ARG A 226 -17.65 -3.86 27.16
CA ARG A 226 -18.00 -3.25 25.87
C ARG A 226 -16.93 -2.22 25.50
N GLY A 227 -15.98 -2.63 24.66
CA GLY A 227 -14.91 -1.77 24.17
C GLY A 227 -15.38 -0.79 23.09
N LYS A 228 -14.67 0.35 22.95
CA LYS A 228 -14.94 1.33 21.88
C LYS A 228 -14.68 0.71 20.51
N ARG A 229 -15.64 0.82 19.60
CA ARG A 229 -15.46 0.47 18.19
C ARG A 229 -14.52 1.45 17.53
N LYS A 230 -13.52 0.96 16.81
CA LYS A 230 -12.52 1.76 16.10
C LYS A 230 -12.30 1.22 14.70
N LEU A 231 -11.97 2.08 13.75
CA LEU A 231 -11.56 1.65 12.41
C LEU A 231 -10.30 0.78 12.48
N SER A 232 -10.23 -0.25 11.64
CA SER A 232 -9.08 -1.18 11.60
C SER A 232 -7.79 -0.48 11.18
N LYS A 233 -7.88 0.49 10.27
CA LYS A 233 -6.75 1.23 9.68
C LYS A 233 -5.66 0.30 9.09
N ARG A 234 -6.04 -0.88 8.61
CA ARG A 234 -5.12 -1.89 8.06
C ARG A 234 -4.73 -1.63 6.61
N GLY A 235 -5.53 -0.83 5.91
CA GLY A 235 -5.33 -0.52 4.49
C GLY A 235 -4.62 0.81 4.25
N ASP A 236 -4.79 1.31 3.04
CA ASP A 236 -4.12 2.51 2.53
C ASP A 236 -4.60 3.80 3.22
N PRO A 237 -3.71 4.56 3.90
CA PRO A 237 -4.09 5.79 4.60
C PRO A 237 -4.51 6.91 3.65
N GLU A 238 -3.95 6.99 2.44
CA GLU A 238 -4.32 8.01 1.47
C GLU A 238 -5.72 7.76 0.90
N ALA A 239 -6.08 6.51 0.65
CA ALA A 239 -7.45 6.16 0.26
C ALA A 239 -8.46 6.62 1.31
N ARG A 240 -8.20 6.35 2.60
CA ARG A 240 -9.09 6.79 3.69
C ARG A 240 -9.17 8.31 3.80
N ARG A 241 -8.05 9.02 3.64
CA ARG A 241 -8.01 10.48 3.66
C ARG A 241 -8.87 11.09 2.54
N LEU A 242 -8.71 10.57 1.33
CA LEU A 242 -9.47 11.04 0.16
C LEU A 242 -10.97 10.74 0.31
N LEU A 243 -11.34 9.54 0.77
CA LEU A 243 -12.74 9.19 1.03
C LEU A 243 -13.37 10.05 2.13
N TYR A 244 -12.63 10.38 3.18
CA TYR A 244 -13.10 11.29 4.22
C TYR A 244 -13.39 12.69 3.65
N LEU A 245 -12.47 13.24 2.85
CA LEU A 245 -12.68 14.54 2.20
C LEU A 245 -13.87 14.52 1.23
N SER A 246 -14.05 13.42 0.49
CA SER A 246 -15.20 13.25 -0.39
C SER A 246 -16.51 13.20 0.37
N ALA A 247 -16.53 12.50 1.50
CA ALA A 247 -17.73 12.41 2.35
C ALA A 247 -18.11 13.78 2.92
N LEU A 248 -17.11 14.59 3.33
CA LEU A 248 -17.35 15.98 3.75
C LEU A 248 -17.96 16.82 2.63
N VAL A 249 -17.44 16.72 1.41
CA VAL A 249 -18.01 17.48 0.27
C VAL A 249 -19.42 16.99 -0.05
N ALA A 250 -19.64 15.66 -0.06
CA ALA A 250 -20.95 15.08 -0.35
C ALA A 250 -22.02 15.47 0.70
N SER A 251 -21.64 15.54 2.00
CA SER A 251 -22.56 15.93 3.07
C SER A 251 -22.95 17.40 3.06
N GLN A 252 -22.20 18.27 2.35
CA GLN A 252 -22.51 19.69 2.20
C GLN A 252 -23.33 20.00 0.95
N GLN A 253 -23.55 19.03 0.09
CA GLN A 253 -24.33 19.17 -1.14
C GLN A 253 -25.73 18.58 -0.94
N PRO A 254 -26.81 19.21 -1.49
CA PRO A 254 -28.13 18.59 -1.50
C PRO A 254 -28.09 17.24 -2.22
N GLY A 255 -28.54 16.19 -1.56
CA GLY A 255 -28.53 14.85 -2.15
C GLY A 255 -28.64 13.72 -1.13
N PRO A 256 -28.41 12.47 -1.57
CA PRO A 256 -28.64 11.29 -0.72
C PRO A 256 -27.69 11.19 0.49
N PHE A 257 -26.71 12.09 0.61
CA PHE A 257 -25.72 12.10 1.71
C PHE A 257 -25.75 13.37 2.57
N SER A 258 -26.72 14.26 2.33
CA SER A 258 -26.95 15.47 3.14
C SER A 258 -27.73 15.18 4.41
#